data_18c6f2a689888b4d161d8ef4ab7adcee
#
_entry.id   18c6f2a689888b4d161d8ef4ab7adcee
#
_cell.length_a   1.000
_cell.length_b   1.000
_cell.length_c   1.000
_cell.angle_alpha   90.00
_cell.angle_beta   90.00
_cell.angle_gamma   90.00
#
_symmetry.space_group_name_H-M   'P 1'
#
loop_
_entity.id
_entity.type
_entity.pdbx_description
1 polymer ?
#
loop_
_entity_poly.entity_id
_entity_poly.type
_entity_poly.pdbx_seq_one_letter_code
_entity_poly.pdbx_strand_id
1 'polypeptide(L)'
;MVLMDVENTRLILNTIRVNYPQSFKNMDADEKKALLNLWCKAFEKLPYKVVEQAVFRIISSDDREFAPNIGQVKAKVNEMLAPDTDERAIHAWEELRKFIRSTSIWSTMEEELPMYNRLDSVTKRIYTYREAKSLAQLSSDTLDYRRSEFIRIYKQLTYRRNEELLNEGRLVELADGTDRLLSLGYSSGEVMQIASSTEELPQRDIKGVIGYDSKN
;
A
#
# COMPACT_ATOMS: atom_id res chain seq x y z
N MET A 1 5.55 -16.53 14.88
CA MET A 1 5.94 -15.35 14.05
C MET A 1 6.82 -14.43 14.88
N VAL A 2 7.91 -13.91 14.31
CA VAL A 2 8.81 -12.97 15.03
C VAL A 2 8.58 -11.59 14.42
N LEU A 3 7.95 -10.69 15.18
CA LEU A 3 7.85 -9.26 14.84
C LEU A 3 9.21 -8.59 15.03
N MET A 4 9.37 -7.40 14.47
CA MET A 4 10.56 -6.58 14.69
C MET A 4 10.65 -6.17 16.15
N ASP A 5 11.73 -6.56 16.79
CA ASP A 5 12.14 -6.14 18.12
C ASP A 5 13.51 -5.44 18.06
N VAL A 6 14.07 -5.09 19.21
CA VAL A 6 15.37 -4.41 19.30
C VAL A 6 16.51 -5.29 18.74
N GLU A 7 16.48 -6.60 18.97
CA GLU A 7 17.52 -7.53 18.52
C GLU A 7 17.45 -7.71 17.00
N ASN A 8 16.27 -7.94 16.47
CA ASN A 8 16.04 -8.04 15.03
C ASN A 8 16.41 -6.74 14.31
N THR A 9 16.07 -5.58 14.90
CA THR A 9 16.47 -4.27 14.37
C THR A 9 17.97 -4.12 14.33
N ARG A 10 18.67 -4.61 15.36
CA ARG A 10 20.15 -4.60 15.41
C ARG A 10 20.75 -5.45 14.30
N LEU A 11 20.19 -6.62 14.02
CA LEU A 11 20.64 -7.49 12.91
C LEU A 11 20.49 -6.78 11.56
N ILE A 12 19.33 -6.15 11.30
CA ILE A 12 19.08 -5.38 10.08
C ILE A 12 20.10 -4.23 9.93
N LEU A 13 20.27 -3.42 10.98
CA LEU A 13 21.22 -2.29 10.94
C LEU A 13 22.66 -2.76 10.78
N ASN A 14 23.05 -3.91 11.34
CA ASN A 14 24.37 -4.49 11.11
C ASN A 14 24.55 -4.92 9.65
N THR A 15 23.55 -5.55 9.04
CA THR A 15 23.56 -5.91 7.61
C THR A 15 23.74 -4.67 6.74
N ILE A 16 23.00 -3.60 7.01
CA ILE A 16 23.15 -2.33 6.30
C ILE A 16 24.53 -1.73 6.52
N ARG A 17 25.04 -1.72 7.76
CA ARG A 17 26.36 -1.17 8.09
C ARG A 17 27.50 -1.87 7.37
N VAL A 18 27.44 -3.20 7.23
CA VAL A 18 28.47 -3.98 6.52
C VAL A 18 28.52 -3.59 5.04
N ASN A 19 27.38 -3.31 4.43
CA ASN A 19 27.30 -2.95 3.01
C ASN A 19 27.55 -1.45 2.75
N TYR A 20 27.23 -0.58 3.73
CA TYR A 20 27.35 0.88 3.62
C TYR A 20 28.17 1.46 4.78
N PRO A 21 29.47 1.09 4.94
CA PRO A 21 30.26 1.47 6.12
C PRO A 21 30.44 2.98 6.27
N GLN A 22 30.44 3.72 5.17
CA GLN A 22 30.64 5.17 5.20
C GLN A 22 29.49 5.91 5.90
N SER A 23 28.26 5.40 5.79
CA SER A 23 27.07 5.98 6.42
C SER A 23 27.10 5.91 7.96
N PHE A 24 27.97 5.08 8.54
CA PHE A 24 28.04 4.85 9.99
C PHE A 24 29.40 5.26 10.61
N LYS A 25 30.33 5.75 9.79
CA LYS A 25 31.73 5.94 10.19
C LYS A 25 31.93 6.91 11.37
N ASN A 26 31.15 7.99 11.40
CA ASN A 26 31.34 9.07 12.39
C ASN A 26 30.22 9.12 13.44
N MET A 27 29.37 8.09 13.51
CA MET A 27 28.27 8.03 14.49
C MET A 27 28.82 7.73 15.89
N ASP A 28 28.44 8.55 16.86
CA ASP A 28 28.71 8.30 18.26
C ASP A 28 27.75 7.26 18.87
N ALA A 29 27.91 6.98 20.17
CA ALA A 29 27.09 5.95 20.85
C ALA A 29 25.60 6.36 20.97
N ASP A 30 25.36 7.66 21.19
CA ASP A 30 23.99 8.18 21.37
C ASP A 30 23.25 8.22 20.02
N GLU A 31 23.92 8.62 18.95
CA GLU A 31 23.41 8.59 17.59
C GLU A 31 23.04 7.15 17.15
N LYS A 32 23.92 6.17 17.44
CA LYS A 32 23.64 4.75 17.17
C LYS A 32 22.42 4.25 17.94
N LYS A 33 22.27 4.66 19.20
CA LYS A 33 21.12 4.31 20.04
C LYS A 33 19.83 4.96 19.52
N ALA A 34 19.91 6.23 19.13
CA ALA A 34 18.79 6.95 18.53
C ALA A 34 18.35 6.30 17.22
N LEU A 35 19.29 5.95 16.34
CA LEU A 35 19.02 5.25 15.09
C LEU A 35 18.35 3.89 15.33
N LEU A 36 18.86 3.09 16.27
CA LEU A 36 18.27 1.80 16.64
C LEU A 36 16.83 1.96 17.11
N ASN A 37 16.56 2.91 18.02
CA ASN A 37 15.22 3.17 18.53
C ASN A 37 14.26 3.63 17.43
N LEU A 38 14.73 4.52 16.52
CA LEU A 38 13.93 5.02 15.42
C LEU A 38 13.53 3.90 14.46
N TRP A 39 14.49 3.02 14.11
CA TRP A 39 14.22 1.87 13.23
C TRP A 39 13.31 0.85 13.91
N CYS A 40 13.54 0.52 15.18
CA CYS A 40 12.69 -0.38 15.94
C CYS A 40 11.23 0.10 15.92
N LYS A 41 11.00 1.38 16.25
CA LYS A 41 9.66 1.98 16.23
C LYS A 41 9.05 2.02 14.84
N ALA A 42 9.86 2.27 13.79
CA ALA A 42 9.35 2.37 12.43
C ALA A 42 8.83 1.05 11.87
N PHE A 43 9.36 -0.09 12.34
CA PHE A 43 9.07 -1.42 11.82
C PHE A 43 8.46 -2.37 12.86
N GLU A 44 8.16 -1.92 14.09
CA GLU A 44 7.68 -2.74 15.21
C GLU A 44 6.48 -3.64 14.89
N LYS A 45 5.63 -3.22 13.95
CA LYS A 45 4.43 -3.95 13.52
C LYS A 45 4.66 -4.85 12.32
N LEU A 46 5.85 -4.86 11.75
CA LEU A 46 6.18 -5.68 10.60
C LEU A 46 6.93 -6.95 11.01
N PRO A 47 6.71 -8.08 10.34
CA PRO A 47 7.51 -9.28 10.55
C PRO A 47 8.96 -9.05 10.14
N TYR A 48 9.90 -9.51 10.97
CA TYR A 48 11.35 -9.40 10.71
C TYR A 48 11.74 -9.85 9.30
N LYS A 49 11.26 -11.04 8.89
CA LYS A 49 11.57 -11.64 7.59
C LYS A 49 11.18 -10.77 6.39
N VAL A 50 10.07 -10.02 6.50
CA VAL A 50 9.65 -9.08 5.43
C VAL A 50 10.63 -7.92 5.33
N VAL A 51 11.02 -7.33 6.48
CA VAL A 51 11.96 -6.21 6.52
C VAL A 51 13.35 -6.66 6.07
N GLU A 52 13.81 -7.82 6.53
CA GLU A 52 15.08 -8.44 6.11
C GLU A 52 15.16 -8.61 4.60
N GLN A 53 14.13 -9.21 4.00
CA GLN A 53 14.09 -9.41 2.55
C GLN A 53 14.04 -8.09 1.78
N ALA A 54 13.32 -7.09 2.28
CA ALA A 54 13.28 -5.77 1.65
C ALA A 54 14.68 -5.13 1.64
N VAL A 55 15.38 -5.17 2.79
CA VAL A 55 16.76 -4.68 2.90
C VAL A 55 17.69 -5.44 1.99
N PHE A 56 17.60 -6.77 1.96
CA PHE A 56 18.44 -7.61 1.08
C PHE A 56 18.22 -7.28 -0.40
N ARG A 57 16.96 -7.08 -0.83
CA ARG A 57 16.66 -6.68 -2.21
C ARG A 57 17.20 -5.31 -2.56
N ILE A 58 17.15 -4.35 -1.62
CA ILE A 58 17.75 -3.03 -1.82
C ILE A 58 19.27 -3.19 -2.01
N ILE A 59 19.94 -3.84 -1.08
CA ILE A 59 21.39 -4.02 -1.12
C ILE A 59 21.83 -4.73 -2.42
N SER A 60 21.06 -5.72 -2.87
CA SER A 60 21.41 -6.51 -4.07
C SER A 60 21.16 -5.78 -5.39
N SER A 61 20.34 -4.72 -5.40
CA SER A 61 19.97 -4.00 -6.61
C SER A 61 20.47 -2.54 -6.66
N ASP A 62 21.18 -2.11 -5.62
CA ASP A 62 21.54 -0.71 -5.41
C ASP A 62 23.07 -0.54 -5.42
N ASP A 63 23.56 0.32 -6.27
CA ASP A 63 24.96 0.71 -6.43
C ASP A 63 25.30 2.05 -5.72
N ARG A 64 24.35 2.58 -4.91
CA ARG A 64 24.56 3.81 -4.14
C ARG A 64 25.57 3.61 -3.00
N GLU A 65 26.33 4.65 -2.70
CA GLU A 65 27.29 4.65 -1.59
C GLU A 65 26.66 4.82 -0.20
N PHE A 66 25.39 5.26 -0.14
CA PHE A 66 24.72 5.61 1.12
C PHE A 66 23.66 4.57 1.51
N ALA A 67 23.60 4.30 2.81
CA ALA A 67 22.63 3.39 3.41
C ALA A 67 21.19 3.81 3.08
N PRO A 68 20.28 2.83 2.84
CA PRO A 68 18.86 3.13 2.66
C PRO A 68 18.27 3.74 3.93
N ASN A 69 17.39 4.72 3.76
CA ASN A 69 16.59 5.25 4.84
C ASN A 69 15.32 4.43 5.09
N ILE A 70 14.64 4.68 6.21
CA ILE A 70 13.40 3.99 6.60
C ILE A 70 12.33 4.06 5.50
N GLY A 71 12.17 5.23 4.85
CA GLY A 71 11.18 5.41 3.78
C GLY A 71 11.45 4.52 2.58
N GLN A 72 12.71 4.35 2.19
CA GLN A 72 13.12 3.47 1.08
C GLN A 72 12.86 2.00 1.41
N VAL A 73 13.13 1.58 2.65
CA VAL A 73 12.84 0.21 3.07
C VAL A 73 11.32 -0.04 3.12
N LYS A 74 10.54 0.91 3.65
CA LYS A 74 9.06 0.82 3.62
C LYS A 74 8.51 0.78 2.19
N ALA A 75 9.04 1.60 1.29
CA ALA A 75 8.67 1.57 -0.13
C ALA A 75 8.98 0.21 -0.78
N LYS A 76 10.13 -0.39 -0.46
CA LYS A 76 10.49 -1.73 -0.96
C LYS A 76 9.60 -2.82 -0.36
N VAL A 77 9.23 -2.73 0.92
CA VAL A 77 8.23 -3.63 1.53
C VAL A 77 6.89 -3.53 0.79
N ASN A 78 6.43 -2.31 0.51
CA ASN A 78 5.19 -2.07 -0.23
C ASN A 78 5.26 -2.68 -1.64
N GLU A 79 6.35 -2.44 -2.37
CA GLU A 79 6.60 -3.04 -3.70
C GLU A 79 6.57 -4.58 -3.67
N MET A 80 7.13 -5.20 -2.63
CA MET A 80 7.15 -6.65 -2.48
C MET A 80 5.78 -7.26 -2.20
N LEU A 81 4.97 -6.57 -1.39
CA LEU A 81 3.67 -7.07 -0.94
C LEU A 81 2.50 -6.64 -1.84
N ALA A 82 2.65 -5.57 -2.62
CA ALA A 82 1.62 -5.05 -3.50
C ALA A 82 2.23 -4.53 -4.83
N PRO A 83 2.88 -5.40 -5.64
CA PRO A 83 3.64 -4.97 -6.81
C PRO A 83 2.76 -4.43 -7.96
N ASP A 84 1.63 -5.06 -8.25
CA ASP A 84 0.92 -4.89 -9.51
C ASP A 84 -0.10 -3.73 -9.50
N THR A 85 0.25 -2.58 -8.92
CA THR A 85 -0.67 -1.43 -8.81
C THR A 85 -1.06 -0.86 -10.17
N ASP A 86 -0.19 -0.97 -11.17
CA ASP A 86 -0.44 -0.47 -12.53
C ASP A 86 -1.47 -1.34 -13.25
N GLU A 87 -1.31 -2.66 -13.23
CA GLU A 87 -2.25 -3.60 -13.81
C GLU A 87 -3.63 -3.51 -13.13
N ARG A 88 -3.64 -3.36 -11.82
CA ARG A 88 -4.89 -3.16 -11.06
C ARG A 88 -5.60 -1.88 -11.43
N ALA A 89 -4.89 -0.78 -11.61
CA ALA A 89 -5.50 0.49 -12.01
C ALA A 89 -6.12 0.38 -13.42
N ILE A 90 -5.44 -0.32 -14.33
CA ILE A 90 -5.95 -0.59 -15.68
C ILE A 90 -7.19 -1.49 -15.61
N HIS A 91 -7.13 -2.58 -14.84
CA HIS A 91 -8.28 -3.48 -14.67
C HIS A 91 -9.48 -2.77 -14.04
N ALA A 92 -9.24 -1.96 -12.99
CA ALA A 92 -10.29 -1.18 -12.33
C ALA A 92 -10.97 -0.19 -13.30
N TRP A 93 -10.18 0.44 -14.20
CA TRP A 93 -10.74 1.28 -15.25
C TRP A 93 -11.61 0.48 -16.24
N GLU A 94 -11.18 -0.71 -16.65
CA GLU A 94 -11.99 -1.54 -17.55
C GLU A 94 -13.30 -2.00 -16.90
N GLU A 95 -13.31 -2.30 -15.61
CA GLU A 95 -14.55 -2.60 -14.87
C GLU A 95 -15.46 -1.35 -14.77
N LEU A 96 -14.90 -0.18 -14.49
CA LEU A 96 -15.64 1.08 -14.53
C LEU A 96 -16.20 1.35 -15.94
N ARG A 97 -15.43 1.09 -16.98
CA ARG A 97 -15.85 1.24 -18.36
C ARG A 97 -17.00 0.28 -18.75
N LYS A 98 -17.00 -0.95 -18.21
CA LYS A 98 -18.14 -1.88 -18.37
C LYS A 98 -19.40 -1.30 -17.73
N PHE A 99 -19.28 -0.76 -16.52
CA PHE A 99 -20.38 -0.06 -15.85
C PHE A 99 -20.88 1.11 -16.70
N ILE A 100 -20.00 2.01 -17.16
CA ILE A 100 -20.36 3.17 -18.00
C ILE A 100 -21.12 2.74 -19.25
N ARG A 101 -20.70 1.66 -19.92
CA ARG A 101 -21.36 1.13 -21.12
C ARG A 101 -22.71 0.50 -20.86
N SER A 102 -22.94 0.01 -19.65
CA SER A 102 -24.23 -0.59 -19.25
C SER A 102 -25.25 0.44 -18.79
N THR A 103 -24.82 1.67 -18.50
CA THR A 103 -25.70 2.75 -18.05
C THR A 103 -26.41 3.40 -19.24
N SER A 104 -27.66 3.78 -19.02
CA SER A 104 -28.49 4.49 -19.99
C SER A 104 -29.20 5.68 -19.33
N ILE A 105 -29.60 6.66 -20.13
CA ILE A 105 -30.43 7.77 -19.65
C ILE A 105 -31.78 7.23 -19.12
N TRP A 106 -32.22 6.08 -19.64
CA TRP A 106 -33.49 5.47 -19.31
C TRP A 106 -33.42 4.42 -18.19
N SER A 107 -32.22 3.97 -17.82
CA SER A 107 -32.06 3.00 -16.74
C SER A 107 -32.17 3.64 -15.37
N THR A 108 -32.85 2.95 -14.47
CA THR A 108 -33.04 3.36 -13.08
C THR A 108 -31.80 3.08 -12.22
N MET A 109 -31.69 3.77 -11.09
CA MET A 109 -30.61 3.52 -10.14
C MET A 109 -30.67 2.07 -9.60
N GLU A 110 -31.86 1.52 -9.41
CA GLU A 110 -32.04 0.15 -8.89
C GLU A 110 -31.47 -0.92 -9.85
N GLU A 111 -31.60 -0.69 -11.16
CA GLU A 111 -31.05 -1.58 -12.19
C GLU A 111 -29.53 -1.50 -12.29
N GLU A 112 -28.94 -0.32 -12.11
CA GLU A 112 -27.51 -0.09 -12.29
C GLU A 112 -26.68 -0.32 -11.01
N LEU A 113 -27.29 -0.14 -9.83
CA LEU A 113 -26.61 -0.22 -8.54
C LEU A 113 -25.89 -1.57 -8.29
N PRO A 114 -26.46 -2.73 -8.68
CA PRO A 114 -25.75 -4.02 -8.52
C PRO A 114 -24.42 -4.07 -9.29
N MET A 115 -24.35 -3.44 -10.46
CA MET A 115 -23.12 -3.41 -11.26
C MET A 115 -22.11 -2.40 -10.70
N TYR A 116 -22.58 -1.22 -10.28
CA TYR A 116 -21.74 -0.26 -9.58
C TYR A 116 -21.14 -0.85 -8.28
N ASN A 117 -21.92 -1.62 -7.53
CA ASN A 117 -21.47 -2.24 -6.28
C ASN A 117 -20.37 -3.29 -6.48
N ARG A 118 -20.20 -3.86 -7.69
CA ARG A 118 -19.09 -4.76 -8.02
C ARG A 118 -17.77 -4.04 -8.21
N LEU A 119 -17.78 -2.72 -8.44
CA LEU A 119 -16.56 -1.95 -8.51
C LEU A 119 -15.81 -2.00 -7.18
N ASP A 120 -14.49 -1.99 -7.25
CA ASP A 120 -13.65 -2.01 -6.05
C ASP A 120 -13.78 -0.72 -5.21
N SER A 121 -13.33 -0.79 -3.98
CA SER A 121 -13.48 0.31 -3.00
C SER A 121 -12.70 1.58 -3.39
N VAL A 122 -11.58 1.45 -4.11
CA VAL A 122 -10.77 2.59 -4.57
C VAL A 122 -11.50 3.30 -5.70
N THR A 123 -12.03 2.54 -6.67
CA THR A 123 -12.85 3.09 -7.77
C THR A 123 -14.07 3.85 -7.24
N LYS A 124 -14.79 3.28 -6.27
CA LYS A 124 -15.94 3.93 -5.62
C LYS A 124 -15.57 5.18 -4.81
N ARG A 125 -14.34 5.29 -4.38
CA ARG A 125 -13.80 6.50 -3.72
C ARG A 125 -13.44 7.59 -4.72
N ILE A 126 -13.04 7.22 -5.95
CA ILE A 126 -12.72 8.17 -7.03
C ILE A 126 -13.99 8.72 -7.66
N TYR A 127 -14.95 7.84 -7.94
CA TYR A 127 -16.23 8.19 -8.55
C TYR A 127 -17.40 7.63 -7.75
N THR A 128 -18.22 8.52 -7.22
CA THR A 128 -19.55 8.15 -6.71
C THR A 128 -20.41 7.59 -7.84
N TYR A 129 -21.51 6.91 -7.50
CA TYR A 129 -22.44 6.39 -8.50
C TYR A 129 -22.88 7.44 -9.53
N ARG A 130 -23.23 8.67 -9.06
CA ARG A 130 -23.68 9.76 -9.95
C ARG A 130 -22.58 10.24 -10.88
N GLU A 131 -21.36 10.38 -10.37
CA GLU A 131 -20.20 10.77 -11.17
C GLU A 131 -19.83 9.71 -12.18
N ALA A 132 -19.80 8.42 -11.79
CA ALA A 132 -19.55 7.31 -12.69
C ALA A 132 -20.61 7.23 -13.81
N LYS A 133 -21.90 7.43 -13.49
CA LYS A 133 -22.97 7.49 -14.49
C LYS A 133 -22.80 8.69 -15.44
N SER A 134 -22.37 9.83 -14.95
CA SER A 134 -22.15 11.01 -15.79
C SER A 134 -21.04 10.83 -16.84
N LEU A 135 -20.10 9.92 -16.60
CA LEU A 135 -19.05 9.58 -17.58
C LEU A 135 -19.64 8.97 -18.88
N ALA A 136 -20.81 8.35 -18.81
CA ALA A 136 -21.48 7.80 -19.99
C ALA A 136 -21.90 8.85 -21.05
N GLN A 137 -21.97 10.12 -20.62
CA GLN A 137 -22.34 11.23 -21.50
C GLN A 137 -21.13 11.92 -22.16
N LEU A 138 -19.91 11.50 -21.82
CA LEU A 138 -18.70 12.10 -22.34
C LEU A 138 -18.33 11.55 -23.72
N SER A 139 -17.68 12.38 -24.53
CA SER A 139 -17.07 11.94 -25.79
C SER A 139 -15.91 10.96 -25.54
N SER A 140 -15.57 10.17 -26.56
CA SER A 140 -14.46 9.21 -26.49
C SER A 140 -13.15 9.88 -26.06
N ASP A 141 -12.81 11.00 -26.65
CA ASP A 141 -11.57 11.74 -26.36
C ASP A 141 -11.53 12.21 -24.91
N THR A 142 -12.67 12.67 -24.38
CA THR A 142 -12.78 13.08 -22.98
C THR A 142 -12.66 11.87 -22.06
N LEU A 143 -13.20 10.71 -22.42
CA LEU A 143 -13.05 9.48 -21.64
C LEU A 143 -11.60 9.00 -21.59
N ASP A 144 -10.83 9.14 -22.67
CA ASP A 144 -9.40 8.79 -22.69
C ASP A 144 -8.58 9.70 -21.77
N TYR A 145 -8.91 10.99 -21.72
CA TYR A 145 -8.33 11.89 -20.73
C TYR A 145 -8.69 11.46 -19.30
N ARG A 146 -9.97 11.18 -19.04
CA ARG A 146 -10.44 10.68 -17.72
C ARG A 146 -9.80 9.36 -17.31
N ARG A 147 -9.50 8.47 -18.27
CA ARG A 147 -8.75 7.25 -18.03
C ARG A 147 -7.37 7.52 -17.43
N SER A 148 -6.63 8.42 -18.05
CA SER A 148 -5.29 8.78 -17.58
C SER A 148 -5.30 9.40 -16.19
N GLU A 149 -6.26 10.28 -15.93
CA GLU A 149 -6.48 10.90 -14.63
C GLU A 149 -6.88 9.85 -13.57
N PHE A 150 -7.83 8.96 -13.90
CA PHE A 150 -8.27 7.86 -13.04
C PHE A 150 -7.11 6.97 -12.63
N ILE A 151 -6.31 6.49 -13.58
CA ILE A 151 -5.16 5.62 -13.31
C ILE A 151 -4.20 6.30 -12.33
N ARG A 152 -3.89 7.58 -12.55
CA ARG A 152 -3.00 8.35 -11.67
C ARG A 152 -3.55 8.46 -10.25
N ILE A 153 -4.84 8.79 -10.09
CA ILE A 153 -5.48 8.93 -8.79
C ILE A 153 -5.61 7.57 -8.10
N TYR A 154 -6.00 6.52 -8.84
CA TYR A 154 -6.12 5.15 -8.33
C TYR A 154 -4.80 4.66 -7.74
N LYS A 155 -3.69 4.83 -8.45
CA LYS A 155 -2.34 4.49 -7.96
C LYS A 155 -1.99 5.24 -6.69
N GLN A 156 -2.27 6.54 -6.64
CA GLN A 156 -1.98 7.37 -5.48
C GLN A 156 -2.81 6.96 -4.25
N LEU A 157 -4.10 6.67 -4.42
CA LEU A 157 -4.96 6.22 -3.33
C LEU A 157 -4.59 4.82 -2.85
N THR A 158 -4.27 3.90 -3.78
CA THR A 158 -3.80 2.56 -3.44
C THR A 158 -2.49 2.61 -2.67
N TYR A 159 -1.53 3.42 -3.12
CA TYR A 159 -0.26 3.59 -2.42
C TYR A 159 -0.47 4.08 -0.98
N ARG A 160 -1.27 5.13 -0.77
CA ARG A 160 -1.58 5.65 0.57
C ARG A 160 -2.25 4.60 1.46
N ARG A 161 -3.24 3.87 0.92
CA ARG A 161 -3.89 2.78 1.65
C ARG A 161 -2.90 1.70 2.07
N ASN A 162 -2.02 1.31 1.15
CA ASN A 162 -1.00 0.31 1.45
C ASN A 162 -0.02 0.80 2.53
N GLU A 163 0.38 2.07 2.50
CA GLU A 163 1.20 2.66 3.58
C GLU A 163 0.49 2.62 4.93
N GLU A 164 -0.80 2.95 4.98
CA GLU A 164 -1.61 2.86 6.20
C GLU A 164 -1.64 1.41 6.73
N LEU A 165 -1.96 0.45 5.86
CA LEU A 165 -1.99 -0.98 6.20
C LEU A 165 -0.63 -1.50 6.70
N LEU A 166 0.47 -1.11 6.04
CA LEU A 166 1.83 -1.44 6.47
C LEU A 166 2.17 -0.85 7.84
N ASN A 167 1.81 0.41 8.07
CA ASN A 167 2.05 1.09 9.35
C ASN A 167 1.21 0.49 10.50
N GLU A 168 0.08 -0.12 10.18
CA GLU A 168 -0.78 -0.82 11.13
C GLU A 168 -0.42 -2.31 11.30
N GLY A 169 0.47 -2.85 10.46
CA GLY A 169 0.83 -4.27 10.44
C GLY A 169 -0.21 -5.17 9.77
N ARG A 170 -1.19 -4.61 9.06
CA ARG A 170 -2.32 -5.30 8.41
C ARG A 170 -1.95 -5.86 7.03
N LEU A 171 -0.92 -6.70 7.00
CA LEU A 171 -0.32 -7.17 5.76
C LEU A 171 -1.24 -8.07 4.92
N VAL A 172 -2.11 -8.84 5.56
CA VAL A 172 -3.07 -9.74 4.87
C VAL A 172 -4.19 -8.98 4.17
N GLU A 173 -4.44 -7.72 4.55
CA GLU A 173 -5.43 -6.86 3.92
C GLU A 173 -4.89 -6.11 2.70
N LEU A 174 -3.58 -6.17 2.48
CA LEU A 174 -3.01 -5.79 1.20
C LEU A 174 -3.60 -6.70 0.11
N ALA A 175 -3.84 -6.14 -1.06
CA ALA A 175 -4.28 -6.95 -2.18
C ALA A 175 -3.23 -8.03 -2.47
N ASP A 176 -3.67 -9.30 -2.51
CA ASP A 176 -2.83 -10.50 -2.60
C ASP A 176 -1.81 -10.67 -1.45
N GLY A 177 -1.97 -9.95 -0.33
CA GLY A 177 -1.04 -9.97 0.79
C GLY A 177 -0.78 -11.38 1.33
N THR A 178 -1.81 -12.22 1.41
CA THR A 178 -1.69 -13.63 1.78
C THR A 178 -0.79 -14.40 0.83
N ASP A 179 -1.04 -14.34 -0.48
CA ASP A 179 -0.26 -15.07 -1.48
C ASP A 179 1.18 -14.58 -1.54
N ARG A 180 1.39 -13.27 -1.37
CA ARG A 180 2.73 -12.69 -1.31
C ARG A 180 3.50 -13.14 -0.07
N LEU A 181 2.88 -13.19 1.10
CA LEU A 181 3.51 -13.71 2.32
C LEU A 181 3.90 -15.19 2.14
N LEU A 182 3.03 -16.01 1.55
CA LEU A 182 3.35 -17.39 1.22
C LEU A 182 4.54 -17.49 0.25
N SER A 183 4.59 -16.64 -0.77
CA SER A 183 5.71 -16.58 -1.73
C SER A 183 7.02 -16.14 -1.09
N LEU A 184 6.97 -15.37 0.00
CA LEU A 184 8.13 -15.00 0.82
C LEU A 184 8.54 -16.08 1.82
N GLY A 185 7.91 -17.27 1.74
CA GLY A 185 8.24 -18.46 2.53
C GLY A 185 7.64 -18.45 3.94
N TYR A 186 6.52 -17.72 4.16
CA TYR A 186 5.70 -17.91 5.35
C TYR A 186 4.83 -19.16 5.18
N SER A 187 4.63 -19.91 6.26
CA SER A 187 3.65 -21.00 6.30
C SER A 187 2.23 -20.42 6.44
N SER A 188 1.22 -21.21 6.02
CA SER A 188 -0.19 -20.82 6.20
C SER A 188 -0.54 -20.50 7.66
N GLY A 189 0.07 -21.21 8.63
CA GLY A 189 -0.10 -20.95 10.05
C GLY A 189 0.47 -19.60 10.49
N GLU A 190 1.63 -19.20 9.98
CA GLU A 190 2.22 -17.89 10.26
C GLU A 190 1.40 -16.75 9.63
N VAL A 191 0.87 -16.95 8.43
CA VAL A 191 -0.02 -15.97 7.77
C VAL A 191 -1.30 -15.79 8.59
N MET A 192 -1.89 -16.88 9.11
CA MET A 192 -3.04 -16.80 10.02
C MET A 192 -2.72 -16.03 11.31
N GLN A 193 -1.52 -16.21 11.88
CA GLN A 193 -1.09 -15.44 13.05
C GLN A 193 -0.93 -13.96 12.72
N ILE A 194 -0.45 -13.59 11.53
CA ILE A 194 -0.38 -12.21 11.08
C ILE A 194 -1.80 -11.62 10.99
N ALA A 195 -2.75 -12.36 10.44
CA ALA A 195 -4.15 -11.94 10.34
C ALA A 195 -4.79 -11.71 11.71
N SER A 196 -4.64 -12.67 12.64
CA SER A 196 -5.26 -12.58 13.98
C SER A 196 -4.63 -11.49 14.85
N SER A 197 -3.34 -11.21 14.72
CA SER A 197 -2.67 -10.12 15.44
C SER A 197 -3.22 -8.74 15.05
N THR A 198 -3.92 -8.66 13.94
CA THR A 198 -4.48 -7.42 13.38
C THR A 198 -5.89 -7.14 13.92
N GLU A 199 -6.65 -8.18 14.27
CA GLU A 199 -8.04 -8.04 14.76
C GLU A 199 -8.12 -7.41 16.17
N GLU A 200 -7.04 -7.44 16.93
CA GLU A 200 -6.99 -6.82 18.29
C GLU A 200 -6.78 -5.30 18.27
N LEU A 201 -6.56 -4.68 17.09
CA LEU A 201 -6.42 -3.23 17.00
C LEU A 201 -7.80 -2.58 16.77
N PRO A 202 -8.19 -1.55 17.57
CA PRO A 202 -9.46 -0.89 17.39
C PRO A 202 -9.53 -0.26 16.00
N GLN A 203 -10.57 -0.62 15.23
CA GLN A 203 -10.87 0.02 13.95
C GLN A 203 -11.09 1.52 14.17
N ARG A 204 -10.15 2.35 13.77
CA ARG A 204 -10.36 3.79 13.75
C ARG A 204 -11.37 4.11 12.65
N ASP A 205 -12.53 4.57 13.07
CA ASP A 205 -13.57 5.09 12.20
C ASP A 205 -13.00 6.24 11.33
N ILE A 206 -12.78 5.96 10.04
CA ILE A 206 -12.30 6.96 9.07
C ILE A 206 -13.49 7.84 8.59
N LYS A 207 -14.41 8.14 9.49
CA LYS A 207 -15.47 9.14 9.26
C LYS A 207 -15.00 10.48 9.81
N GLY A 208 -14.19 11.21 9.07
CA GLY A 208 -13.90 12.55 9.56
C GLY A 208 -12.78 13.36 8.93
N VAL A 209 -12.29 13.06 7.75
CA VAL A 209 -11.27 13.92 7.12
C VAL A 209 -11.55 14.12 5.63
N ILE A 210 -12.65 14.73 5.29
CA ILE A 210 -12.79 15.54 4.06
C ILE A 210 -13.93 16.55 4.31
N GLY A 211 -13.61 17.64 4.98
CA GLY A 211 -14.41 18.87 4.88
C GLY A 211 -14.02 19.59 3.60
N TYR A 212 -14.75 19.39 2.55
CA TYR A 212 -14.79 20.36 1.46
C TYR A 212 -15.73 21.47 1.89
N ASP A 213 -15.15 22.59 2.29
CA ASP A 213 -15.87 23.86 2.45
C ASP A 213 -16.32 24.31 1.06
N SER A 214 -17.60 24.05 0.74
CA SER A 214 -18.28 24.65 -0.38
C SER A 214 -18.85 25.99 0.08
N LYS A 215 -18.04 27.05 0.05
CA LYS A 215 -18.51 28.45 0.10
C LYS A 215 -17.72 29.27 -0.93
N ASN A 216 -18.45 29.66 -1.91
CA ASN A 216 -18.48 30.72 -2.89
C ASN A 216 -18.49 30.23 -4.33
#